data_87c8eed879a7766272b38efa33de0b29
#
_entry.id   87c8eed879a7766272b38efa33de0b29
#
_cell.length_a   1.000
_cell.length_b   1.000
_cell.length_c   1.000
_cell.angle_alpha   90.00
_cell.angle_beta   90.00
_cell.angle_gamma   90.00
#
_symmetry.space_group_name_H-M   'P 1'
#
loop_
_entity.id
_entity.type
_entity.pdbx_description
1 polymer ?
#
loop_
_entity_poly.entity_id
_entity_poly.type
_entity_poly.pdbx_seq_one_letter_code
_entity_poly.pdbx_strand_id
1 'polypeptide(L)'
;MNEITIFPEQLSAMSDAQLASLPPAQLCEVHHNLAQLVDWVKKAQAKVHAAMQRRYAEQERVARAEAGKDFGTVRFNDGLVRIAVDTPKRVSWDQKQLAAIAQRIADSGDRVEDYLDIEFSVPESRFTNWPTALREQFEPARTVKPGK
;
A
#
# COMPACT_ATOMS: atom_id res chain seq x y z
N MET A 1 -28.10 -5.72 31.48
CA MET A 1 -27.71 -5.26 30.13
C MET A 1 -27.47 -6.49 29.28
N ASN A 2 -28.30 -6.72 28.29
CA ASN A 2 -28.03 -7.81 27.35
C ASN A 2 -26.92 -7.36 26.42
N GLU A 3 -25.71 -7.82 26.66
CA GLU A 3 -24.65 -7.74 25.65
C GLU A 3 -25.05 -8.65 24.50
N ILE A 4 -25.58 -8.08 23.46
CA ILE A 4 -25.84 -8.82 22.21
C ILE A 4 -24.53 -8.79 21.43
N THR A 5 -23.70 -9.80 21.68
CA THR A 5 -22.46 -10.00 20.93
C THR A 5 -22.82 -10.71 19.62
N ILE A 6 -22.54 -10.08 18.49
CA ILE A 6 -22.70 -10.70 17.17
C ILE A 6 -21.39 -11.40 16.82
N PHE A 7 -21.44 -12.73 16.67
CA PHE A 7 -20.30 -13.54 16.30
C PHE A 7 -19.99 -13.46 14.79
N PRO A 8 -18.74 -13.70 14.35
CA PRO A 8 -18.34 -13.64 12.94
C PRO A 8 -19.21 -14.47 12.01
N GLU A 9 -19.64 -15.65 12.42
CA GLU A 9 -20.51 -16.53 11.65
C GLU A 9 -21.90 -15.92 11.45
N GLN A 10 -22.45 -15.31 12.48
CA GLN A 10 -23.74 -14.61 12.42
C GLN A 10 -23.65 -13.40 11.51
N LEU A 11 -22.56 -12.63 11.61
CA LEU A 11 -22.30 -11.48 10.77
C LEU A 11 -22.24 -11.87 9.30
N SER A 12 -21.54 -12.97 8.97
CA SER A 12 -21.42 -13.49 7.61
C SER A 12 -22.77 -13.98 7.03
N ALA A 13 -23.68 -14.41 7.88
CA ALA A 13 -25.03 -14.84 7.48
C ALA A 13 -26.02 -13.70 7.30
N MET A 14 -25.71 -12.50 7.79
CA MET A 14 -26.58 -11.32 7.68
C MET A 14 -26.41 -10.64 6.33
N SER A 15 -27.53 -10.21 5.74
CA SER A 15 -27.52 -9.32 4.57
C SER A 15 -27.21 -7.88 4.97
N ASP A 16 -26.80 -7.07 4.00
CA ASP A 16 -26.57 -5.63 4.21
C ASP A 16 -27.81 -4.92 4.76
N ALA A 17 -28.99 -5.32 4.28
CA ALA A 17 -30.28 -4.79 4.77
C ALA A 17 -30.53 -5.15 6.23
N GLN A 18 -30.20 -6.38 6.63
CA GLN A 18 -30.31 -6.81 8.02
C GLN A 18 -29.32 -6.06 8.93
N LEU A 19 -28.09 -5.88 8.49
CA LEU A 19 -27.10 -5.06 9.19
C LEU A 19 -27.54 -3.61 9.33
N ALA A 20 -28.06 -3.03 8.25
CA ALA A 20 -28.55 -1.65 8.25
C ALA A 20 -29.75 -1.44 9.20
N SER A 21 -30.50 -2.49 9.50
CA SER A 21 -31.64 -2.45 10.43
C SER A 21 -31.25 -2.59 11.91
N LEU A 22 -30.01 -2.89 12.22
CA LEU A 22 -29.54 -2.98 13.60
C LEU A 22 -29.67 -1.64 14.32
N PRO A 23 -29.96 -1.64 15.62
CA PRO A 23 -29.88 -0.44 16.44
C PRO A 23 -28.50 0.22 16.30
N PRO A 24 -28.42 1.57 16.31
CA PRO A 24 -27.15 2.29 16.12
C PRO A 24 -26.05 1.84 17.07
N ALA A 25 -26.37 1.55 18.33
CA ALA A 25 -25.40 1.10 19.32
C ALA A 25 -24.80 -0.27 18.95
N GLN A 26 -25.61 -1.21 18.44
CA GLN A 26 -25.13 -2.52 18.02
C GLN A 26 -24.28 -2.42 16.74
N LEU A 27 -24.68 -1.60 15.79
CA LEU A 27 -23.89 -1.39 14.56
C LEU A 27 -22.55 -0.75 14.89
N CYS A 28 -22.51 0.19 15.80
CA CYS A 28 -21.26 0.81 16.30
C CYS A 28 -20.36 -0.22 16.99
N GLU A 29 -20.92 -1.09 17.83
CA GLU A 29 -20.19 -2.17 18.50
C GLU A 29 -19.59 -3.16 17.50
N VAL A 30 -20.36 -3.61 16.51
CA VAL A 30 -19.87 -4.48 15.44
C VAL A 30 -18.70 -3.83 14.69
N HIS A 31 -18.84 -2.56 14.32
CA HIS A 31 -17.79 -1.82 13.63
C HIS A 31 -16.50 -1.72 14.47
N HIS A 32 -16.65 -1.42 15.76
CA HIS A 32 -15.51 -1.33 16.69
C HIS A 32 -14.82 -2.68 16.89
N ASN A 33 -15.59 -3.75 17.09
CA ASN A 33 -15.06 -5.10 17.27
C ASN A 33 -14.32 -5.59 16.02
N LEU A 34 -14.82 -5.30 14.83
CA LEU A 34 -14.14 -5.62 13.57
C LEU A 34 -12.83 -4.86 13.44
N ALA A 35 -12.78 -3.58 13.81
CA ALA A 35 -11.54 -2.80 13.80
C ALA A 35 -10.48 -3.39 14.75
N GLN A 36 -10.89 -3.80 15.95
CA GLN A 36 -10.00 -4.49 16.90
C GLN A 36 -9.50 -5.84 16.38
N LEU A 37 -10.38 -6.62 15.75
CA LEU A 37 -10.03 -7.90 15.15
C LEU A 37 -9.01 -7.72 14.01
N VAL A 38 -9.19 -6.73 13.15
CA VAL A 38 -8.23 -6.40 12.08
C VAL A 38 -6.87 -6.05 12.68
N ASP A 39 -6.83 -5.24 13.73
CA ASP A 39 -5.57 -4.86 14.41
C ASP A 39 -4.89 -6.09 15.03
N TRP A 40 -5.65 -6.95 15.69
CA TRP A 40 -5.13 -8.20 16.24
C TRP A 40 -4.56 -9.11 15.15
N VAL A 41 -5.30 -9.29 14.05
CA VAL A 41 -4.85 -10.11 12.91
C VAL A 41 -3.56 -9.57 12.33
N LYS A 42 -3.44 -8.26 12.11
CA LYS A 42 -2.21 -7.62 11.61
C LYS A 42 -1.02 -7.89 12.54
N LYS A 43 -1.22 -7.73 13.85
CA LYS A 43 -0.17 -8.01 14.85
C LYS A 43 0.24 -9.48 14.88
N ALA A 44 -0.73 -10.38 14.81
CA ALA A 44 -0.48 -11.82 14.76
C ALA A 44 0.28 -12.22 13.49
N GLN A 45 -0.13 -11.71 12.32
CA GLN A 45 0.56 -11.95 11.06
C GLN A 45 2.01 -11.42 11.08
N ALA A 46 2.22 -10.21 11.60
CA ALA A 46 3.57 -9.64 11.72
C ALA A 46 4.48 -10.50 12.63
N LYS A 47 3.93 -11.00 13.72
CA LYS A 47 4.65 -11.88 14.65
C LYS A 47 5.03 -13.22 14.01
N VAL A 48 4.09 -13.86 13.32
CA VAL A 48 4.34 -15.10 12.57
C VAL A 48 5.37 -14.87 11.46
N HIS A 49 5.25 -13.78 10.72
CA HIS A 49 6.20 -13.43 9.66
C HIS A 49 7.61 -13.23 10.22
N ALA A 50 7.77 -12.51 11.33
CA ALA A 50 9.06 -12.34 11.99
C ALA A 50 9.66 -13.68 12.47
N ALA A 51 8.82 -14.59 12.98
CA ALA A 51 9.26 -15.92 13.39
C ALA A 51 9.74 -16.75 12.18
N MET A 52 9.03 -16.68 11.05
CA MET A 52 9.43 -17.34 9.81
C MET A 52 10.74 -16.77 9.26
N GLN A 53 10.91 -15.46 9.24
CA GLN A 53 12.15 -14.81 8.83
C GLN A 53 13.33 -15.27 9.70
N ARG A 54 13.14 -15.33 11.02
CA ARG A 54 14.17 -15.80 11.94
C ARG A 54 14.53 -17.27 11.70
N ARG A 55 13.53 -18.12 11.47
CA ARG A 55 13.72 -19.56 11.23
C ARG A 55 14.49 -19.83 9.94
N TYR A 56 14.20 -19.10 8.88
CA TYR A 56 14.69 -19.39 7.53
C TYR A 56 15.79 -18.43 7.03
N ALA A 57 16.29 -17.53 7.86
CA ALA A 57 17.28 -16.53 7.49
C ALA A 57 18.54 -17.13 6.84
N GLU A 58 19.09 -18.20 7.43
CA GLU A 58 20.29 -18.83 6.90
C GLU A 58 20.03 -19.59 5.60
N GLN A 59 18.93 -20.33 5.51
CA GLN A 59 18.54 -21.03 4.29
C GLN A 59 18.26 -20.07 3.14
N GLU A 60 17.64 -18.92 3.43
CA GLU A 60 17.45 -17.85 2.45
C GLU A 60 18.79 -17.30 1.98
N ARG A 61 19.72 -17.01 2.89
CA ARG A 61 21.05 -16.51 2.56
C ARG A 61 21.80 -17.46 1.61
N VAL A 62 21.80 -18.73 1.92
CA VAL A 62 22.42 -19.77 1.07
C VAL A 62 21.75 -19.84 -0.31
N ALA A 63 20.41 -19.89 -0.35
CA ALA A 63 19.66 -19.95 -1.60
C ALA A 63 19.91 -18.71 -2.49
N ARG A 64 20.04 -17.54 -1.91
CA ARG A 64 20.37 -16.32 -2.65
C ARG A 64 21.79 -16.32 -3.19
N ALA A 65 22.74 -16.78 -2.39
CA ALA A 65 24.14 -16.91 -2.82
C ALA A 65 24.26 -17.89 -4.00
N GLU A 66 23.60 -19.06 -3.94
CA GLU A 66 23.59 -20.05 -5.00
C GLU A 66 22.91 -19.55 -6.28
N ALA A 67 21.83 -18.78 -6.15
CA ALA A 67 21.12 -18.19 -7.27
C ALA A 67 21.77 -16.91 -7.83
N GLY A 68 22.74 -16.33 -7.14
CA GLY A 68 23.34 -15.04 -7.49
C GLY A 68 22.32 -13.88 -7.47
N LYS A 69 21.33 -13.93 -6.55
CA LYS A 69 20.21 -12.98 -6.49
C LYS A 69 20.13 -12.31 -5.11
N ASP A 70 20.26 -11.02 -5.06
CA ASP A 70 19.97 -10.24 -3.84
C ASP A 70 18.48 -9.91 -3.70
N PHE A 71 17.74 -9.84 -4.81
CA PHE A 71 16.31 -9.51 -4.87
C PHE A 71 15.51 -10.58 -5.63
N GLY A 72 14.21 -10.48 -5.55
CA GLY A 72 13.28 -11.40 -6.13
C GLY A 72 13.06 -12.65 -5.28
N THR A 73 12.48 -13.67 -5.85
CA THR A 73 12.06 -14.89 -5.16
C THR A 73 13.13 -15.96 -5.20
N VAL A 74 13.49 -16.49 -4.02
CA VAL A 74 14.25 -17.74 -3.87
C VAL A 74 13.37 -18.79 -3.23
N ARG A 75 13.68 -20.06 -3.49
CA ARG A 75 12.91 -21.21 -3.02
C ARG A 75 13.82 -22.27 -2.46
N PHE A 76 13.39 -22.91 -1.38
CA PHE A 76 14.03 -24.06 -0.77
C PHE A 76 12.99 -24.91 -0.05
N ASN A 77 13.36 -26.09 0.41
CA ASN A 77 12.46 -27.00 1.11
C ASN A 77 12.84 -27.12 2.58
N ASP A 78 11.83 -27.20 3.44
CA ASP A 78 11.94 -27.63 4.84
C ASP A 78 11.05 -28.88 5.00
N GLY A 79 11.67 -30.05 4.93
CA GLY A 79 10.95 -31.31 4.85
C GLY A 79 10.06 -31.38 3.61
N LEU A 80 8.78 -31.61 3.81
CA LEU A 80 7.76 -31.64 2.75
C LEU A 80 7.20 -30.26 2.38
N VAL A 81 7.61 -29.23 3.10
CA VAL A 81 7.12 -27.86 2.88
C VAL A 81 8.09 -27.12 1.97
N ARG A 82 7.55 -26.53 0.90
CA ARG A 82 8.31 -25.63 0.03
C ARG A 82 8.18 -24.20 0.52
N ILE A 83 9.33 -23.59 0.82
CA ILE A 83 9.42 -22.19 1.25
C ILE A 83 9.79 -21.33 0.05
N ALA A 84 9.06 -20.26 -0.15
CA ALA A 84 9.36 -19.21 -1.11
C ALA A 84 9.54 -17.89 -0.36
N VAL A 85 10.71 -17.26 -0.54
CA VAL A 85 10.99 -15.95 0.08
C VAL A 85 11.16 -14.94 -1.05
N ASP A 86 10.31 -13.92 -1.03
CA ASP A 86 10.37 -12.83 -1.99
C ASP A 86 10.90 -11.56 -1.32
N THR A 87 11.96 -11.01 -1.91
CA THR A 87 12.51 -9.71 -1.53
C THR A 87 12.36 -8.79 -2.73
N PRO A 88 11.30 -7.98 -2.78
CA PRO A 88 11.07 -7.09 -3.90
C PRO A 88 12.15 -6.02 -3.99
N LYS A 89 12.63 -5.76 -5.22
CA LYS A 89 13.53 -4.64 -5.48
C LYS A 89 12.71 -3.35 -5.47
N ARG A 90 13.03 -2.46 -4.54
CA ARG A 90 12.46 -1.12 -4.48
C ARG A 90 13.47 -0.12 -4.98
N VAL A 91 13.13 0.60 -6.03
CA VAL A 91 13.96 1.66 -6.59
C VAL A 91 13.29 3.00 -6.29
N SER A 92 14.04 3.93 -5.77
CA SER A 92 13.62 5.32 -5.61
C SER A 92 14.61 6.24 -6.29
N TRP A 93 14.13 7.35 -6.80
CA TRP A 93 14.94 8.34 -7.52
C TRP A 93 14.90 9.66 -6.78
N ASP A 94 16.08 10.24 -6.54
CA ASP A 94 16.20 11.58 -5.97
C ASP A 94 15.73 12.60 -7.00
N GLN A 95 14.62 13.27 -6.71
CA GLN A 95 13.98 14.19 -7.64
C GLN A 95 14.83 15.43 -7.94
N LYS A 96 15.65 15.87 -6.99
CA LYS A 96 16.56 17.02 -7.21
C LYS A 96 17.68 16.64 -8.17
N GLN A 97 18.24 15.46 -8.00
CA GLN A 97 19.27 14.95 -8.90
C GLN A 97 18.71 14.68 -10.30
N LEU A 98 17.50 14.11 -10.39
CA LEU A 98 16.83 13.91 -11.68
C LEU A 98 16.56 15.21 -12.40
N ALA A 99 16.12 16.26 -11.69
CA ALA A 99 15.92 17.60 -12.28
C ALA A 99 17.23 18.17 -12.83
N ALA A 100 18.34 18.03 -12.12
CA ALA A 100 19.65 18.46 -12.59
C ALA A 100 20.13 17.65 -13.82
N ILE A 101 19.84 16.36 -13.86
CA ILE A 101 20.14 15.50 -15.01
C ILE A 101 19.28 15.90 -16.21
N ALA A 102 17.98 16.14 -16.01
CA ALA A 102 17.08 16.60 -17.05
C ALA A 102 17.57 17.92 -17.71
N GLN A 103 18.03 18.86 -16.88
CA GLN A 103 18.59 20.12 -17.39
C GLN A 103 19.85 19.88 -18.22
N ARG A 104 20.74 19.01 -17.80
CA ARG A 104 21.95 18.68 -18.57
C ARG A 104 21.63 18.01 -19.91
N ILE A 105 20.61 17.13 -19.94
CA ILE A 105 20.14 16.49 -21.17
C ILE A 105 19.60 17.55 -22.12
N ALA A 106 18.77 18.47 -21.64
CA ALA A 106 18.22 19.56 -22.44
C ALA A 106 19.34 20.48 -22.99
N ASP A 107 20.32 20.80 -22.15
CA ASP A 107 21.46 21.67 -22.53
C ASP A 107 22.34 21.02 -23.61
N SER A 108 22.39 19.68 -23.65
CA SER A 108 23.11 18.94 -24.71
C SER A 108 22.34 18.83 -26.03
N GLY A 109 21.10 19.32 -26.07
CA GLY A 109 20.24 19.28 -27.25
C GLY A 109 19.41 18.02 -27.44
N ASP A 110 19.47 17.11 -26.48
CA ASP A 110 18.66 15.90 -26.47
C ASP A 110 17.27 16.14 -25.85
N ARG A 111 16.32 15.29 -26.21
CA ARG A 111 14.98 15.33 -25.63
C ARG A 111 14.98 14.64 -24.28
N VAL A 112 14.52 15.35 -23.25
CA VAL A 112 14.44 14.83 -21.88
C VAL A 112 13.47 13.63 -21.80
N GLU A 113 12.37 13.68 -22.55
CA GLU A 113 11.33 12.66 -22.56
C GLU A 113 11.78 11.30 -23.13
N ASP A 114 12.91 11.26 -23.82
CA ASP A 114 13.51 10.00 -24.28
C ASP A 114 14.16 9.19 -23.13
N TYR A 115 14.42 9.85 -21.99
CA TYR A 115 15.11 9.30 -20.83
C TYR A 115 14.27 9.31 -19.54
N LEU A 116 13.39 10.29 -19.39
CA LEU A 116 12.65 10.56 -18.15
C LEU A 116 11.17 10.81 -18.46
N ASP A 117 10.31 10.17 -17.67
CA ASP A 117 8.90 10.54 -17.65
C ASP A 117 8.72 11.77 -16.75
N ILE A 118 8.08 12.80 -17.28
CA ILE A 118 7.81 14.04 -16.55
C ILE A 118 6.31 14.13 -16.25
N GLU A 119 5.96 14.12 -14.98
CA GLU A 119 4.58 14.27 -14.50
C GLU A 119 4.43 15.62 -13.79
N PHE A 120 3.40 16.35 -14.16
CA PHE A 120 3.01 17.58 -13.46
C PHE A 120 1.97 17.28 -12.40
N SER A 121 2.15 17.81 -11.20
CA SER A 121 1.16 17.72 -10.14
C SER A 121 0.89 19.08 -9.51
N VAL A 122 -0.36 19.28 -9.11
CA VAL A 122 -0.79 20.48 -8.38
C VAL A 122 -1.22 20.07 -6.99
N PRO A 123 -0.53 20.52 -5.93
CA PRO A 123 -1.00 20.31 -4.57
C PRO A 123 -2.34 21.02 -4.36
N GLU A 124 -3.37 20.27 -3.96
CA GLU A 124 -4.72 20.80 -3.74
C GLU A 124 -4.73 21.97 -2.74
N SER A 125 -3.91 21.90 -1.70
CA SER A 125 -3.75 22.97 -0.72
C SER A 125 -3.24 24.29 -1.32
N ARG A 126 -2.44 24.22 -2.38
CA ARG A 126 -2.00 25.42 -3.10
C ARG A 126 -3.09 25.94 -4.02
N PHE A 127 -3.72 25.03 -4.77
CA PHE A 127 -4.79 25.38 -5.71
C PHE A 127 -5.92 26.14 -5.03
N THR A 128 -6.40 25.67 -3.88
CA THR A 128 -7.49 26.30 -3.12
C THR A 128 -7.16 27.70 -2.62
N ASN A 129 -5.89 28.03 -2.43
CA ASN A 129 -5.43 29.34 -1.98
C ASN A 129 -5.11 30.31 -3.13
N TRP A 130 -5.19 29.88 -4.38
CA TRP A 130 -4.91 30.76 -5.52
C TRP A 130 -6.07 31.72 -5.79
N PRO A 131 -5.80 32.90 -6.38
CA PRO A 131 -6.84 33.80 -6.89
C PRO A 131 -7.75 33.08 -7.91
N THR A 132 -9.01 33.49 -7.95
CA THR A 132 -10.04 32.87 -8.82
C THR A 132 -9.61 32.80 -10.27
N ALA A 133 -9.04 33.88 -10.82
CA ALA A 133 -8.60 33.92 -12.22
C ALA A 133 -7.53 32.86 -12.55
N LEU A 134 -6.63 32.55 -11.59
CA LEU A 134 -5.62 31.52 -11.76
C LEU A 134 -6.25 30.13 -11.67
N ARG A 135 -7.15 29.90 -10.70
CA ARG A 135 -7.85 28.64 -10.54
C ARG A 135 -8.65 28.26 -11.80
N GLU A 136 -9.34 29.21 -12.39
CA GLU A 136 -10.12 29.00 -13.62
C GLU A 136 -9.28 28.49 -14.80
N GLN A 137 -7.99 28.84 -14.86
CA GLN A 137 -7.08 28.33 -15.89
C GLN A 137 -6.75 26.83 -15.69
N PHE A 138 -6.77 26.33 -14.45
CA PHE A 138 -6.44 24.95 -14.12
C PHE A 138 -7.67 24.04 -14.02
N GLU A 139 -8.87 24.61 -13.84
CA GLU A 139 -10.13 23.85 -13.69
C GLU A 139 -10.34 22.79 -14.80
N PRO A 140 -10.08 23.04 -16.09
CA PRO A 140 -10.25 22.03 -17.13
C PRO A 140 -9.41 20.76 -16.93
N ALA A 141 -8.29 20.87 -16.24
CA ALA A 141 -7.39 19.75 -15.94
C ALA A 141 -7.72 19.05 -14.60
N ARG A 142 -8.65 19.61 -13.80
CA ARG A 142 -9.00 19.12 -12.47
C ARG A 142 -10.26 18.26 -12.51
N THR A 143 -10.18 17.08 -11.92
CA THR A 143 -11.35 16.21 -11.72
C THR A 143 -11.49 15.87 -10.24
N VAL A 144 -12.67 16.06 -9.68
CA VAL A 144 -13.00 15.69 -8.30
C VAL A 144 -13.93 14.48 -8.33
N LYS A 145 -13.55 13.43 -7.63
CA LYS A 145 -14.38 12.23 -7.45
C LYS A 145 -14.51 11.94 -5.95
N PRO A 146 -15.63 11.38 -5.50
CA PRO A 146 -15.76 10.92 -4.12
C PRO A 146 -14.66 9.88 -3.83
N GLY A 147 -14.03 9.99 -2.64
CA GLY A 147 -13.16 8.94 -2.12
C GLY A 147 -13.96 7.67 -1.81
N LYS A 148 -13.33 6.52 -1.92
CA LYS A 148 -13.89 5.23 -1.47
C LYS A 148 -13.67 5.05 0.02
#